data_aa115156208d0c511787de1aaf834bb5
#
_entry.id   aa115156208d0c511787de1aaf834bb5
#
_cell.length_a   1.000
_cell.length_b   1.000
_cell.length_c   1.000
_cell.angle_alpha   90.00
_cell.angle_beta   90.00
_cell.angle_gamma   90.00
#
_symmetry.space_group_name_H-M   'P 1'
#
loop_
_entity.id
_entity.type
_entity.pdbx_description
1 polymer ?
#
loop_
_entity_poly.entity_id
_entity_poly.type
_entity_poly.pdbx_seq_one_letter_code
_entity_poly.pdbx_strand_id
1 'polypeptide(L)'
;MPEIKNYTLNFGPQHPAAHGVLRLILEMDGEVIQRADPHIGLLHRATEKLAESKPYNQTIGYMDRLDYVSMMCNEHGYVLAIEKLLGIEVPERAQYIRVMFDEITRILNHLLWIGAHGLDVGAMTIFLYAFREREDLMDCYEAVSGARLHATYYRPGGVARDLPDTMPKYKESKWHGKSAVNRMNENREGSLLDFIDDFTDRFPGLVDEYETLLTDNRIWKQRTVDIGIVTPERALQLGFTGPMLRGSGIAWDLRKKQPYEVYDRMDFDIPLGTNGDSYDRYLVRMEEFRQSNRIIKQCIKWLRENPGPVMIEDNKVTPPSREGMKADMESLIHHFKLFTEGYCLPEGEAYAAIEHPKGEFGTYLVSDGANKPYRLKIRAPGFAHLSAMDEMTRGHMLSDVVAIIGTQDIVFGEVDR
;
A
#
# COMPACT_ATOMS: atom_id res chain seq x y z
N MET A 1 -27.59 22.75 38.99
CA MET A 1 -26.35 22.11 38.51
C MET A 1 -25.70 23.09 37.57
N PRO A 2 -24.38 23.30 37.58
CA PRO A 2 -23.77 24.11 36.53
C PRO A 2 -24.08 23.47 35.18
N GLU A 3 -24.54 24.27 34.21
CA GLU A 3 -24.66 23.84 32.84
C GLU A 3 -23.29 23.35 32.34
N ILE A 4 -23.21 22.09 31.98
CA ILE A 4 -22.02 21.52 31.32
C ILE A 4 -21.93 22.23 29.97
N LYS A 5 -21.01 23.18 29.85
CA LYS A 5 -20.76 23.82 28.55
C LYS A 5 -19.95 22.86 27.69
N ASN A 6 -20.39 22.69 26.43
CA ASN A 6 -19.60 22.03 25.43
C ASN A 6 -18.20 22.65 25.39
N TYR A 7 -17.16 21.82 25.30
CA TYR A 7 -15.80 22.30 25.19
C TYR A 7 -15.14 21.73 23.92
N THR A 8 -14.15 22.43 23.42
CA THR A 8 -13.40 22.05 22.23
C THR A 8 -12.06 21.47 22.65
N LEU A 9 -11.73 20.30 22.13
CA LEU A 9 -10.46 19.62 22.33
C LEU A 9 -9.71 19.51 20.99
N ASN A 10 -8.42 19.84 20.98
CA ASN A 10 -7.54 19.51 19.88
C ASN A 10 -6.91 18.13 20.12
N PHE A 11 -7.29 17.15 19.32
CA PHE A 11 -6.67 15.84 19.29
C PHE A 11 -5.58 15.84 18.20
N GLY A 12 -4.32 15.80 18.59
CA GLY A 12 -3.19 15.98 17.68
C GLY A 12 -2.91 17.46 17.30
N PRO A 13 -1.87 17.71 16.47
CA PRO A 13 -1.04 16.72 15.77
C PRO A 13 -0.03 15.97 16.65
N GLN A 14 0.36 16.52 17.80
CA GLN A 14 1.26 15.88 18.74
C GLN A 14 0.47 14.92 19.64
N HIS A 15 0.12 13.77 19.07
CA HIS A 15 -0.54 12.66 19.77
C HIS A 15 -0.17 11.35 19.05
N PRO A 16 0.16 10.26 19.74
CA PRO A 16 0.54 8.99 19.10
C PRO A 16 -0.49 8.49 18.11
N ALA A 17 -1.78 8.48 18.48
CA ALA A 17 -2.87 8.01 17.62
C ALA A 17 -3.30 9.02 16.53
N ALA A 18 -2.72 10.21 16.45
CA ALA A 18 -2.93 11.20 15.40
C ALA A 18 -1.88 11.09 14.27
N HIS A 19 -1.08 10.03 14.26
CA HIS A 19 -0.02 9.76 13.28
C HIS A 19 0.97 10.93 13.10
N GLY A 20 1.07 11.81 14.10
CA GLY A 20 1.97 12.97 14.14
C GLY A 20 1.56 14.18 13.30
N VAL A 21 0.52 14.08 12.47
CA VAL A 21 0.13 15.12 11.48
C VAL A 21 -1.38 15.38 11.39
N LEU A 22 -2.23 14.58 12.01
CA LEU A 22 -3.66 14.87 12.08
C LEU A 22 -3.93 15.87 13.20
N ARG A 23 -4.55 16.99 12.87
CA ARG A 23 -5.21 17.84 13.84
C ARG A 23 -6.70 17.60 13.76
N LEU A 24 -7.28 16.98 14.78
CA LEU A 24 -8.71 16.73 14.86
C LEU A 24 -9.30 17.65 15.95
N ILE A 25 -10.23 18.52 15.55
CA ILE A 25 -10.94 19.39 16.48
C ILE A 25 -12.22 18.67 16.89
N LEU A 26 -12.33 18.35 18.17
CA LEU A 26 -13.47 17.68 18.76
C LEU A 26 -14.31 18.66 19.56
N GLU A 27 -15.60 18.72 19.28
CA GLU A 27 -16.59 19.36 20.14
C GLU A 27 -17.22 18.29 21.02
N MET A 28 -17.13 18.46 22.32
CA MET A 28 -17.47 17.42 23.29
C MET A 28 -18.51 17.91 24.31
N ASP A 29 -19.42 17.01 24.68
CA ASP A 29 -20.31 17.15 25.83
C ASP A 29 -19.90 16.10 26.87
N GLY A 30 -19.15 16.52 27.88
CA GLY A 30 -18.45 15.59 28.75
C GLY A 30 -17.41 14.76 27.99
N GLU A 31 -17.55 13.44 27.96
CA GLU A 31 -16.67 12.54 27.20
C GLU A 31 -17.25 12.14 25.82
N VAL A 32 -18.47 12.57 25.52
CA VAL A 32 -19.17 12.22 24.28
C VAL A 32 -18.90 13.25 23.19
N ILE A 33 -18.57 12.75 22.01
CA ILE A 33 -18.27 13.58 20.85
C ILE A 33 -19.57 14.03 20.19
N GLN A 34 -19.73 15.32 20.00
CA GLN A 34 -20.82 15.95 19.26
C GLN A 34 -20.45 16.23 17.81
N ARG A 35 -19.18 16.59 17.60
CA ARG A 35 -18.65 16.88 16.27
C ARG A 35 -17.14 16.65 16.23
N ALA A 36 -16.66 16.13 15.10
CA ALA A 36 -15.24 15.96 14.79
C ALA A 36 -14.90 16.64 13.47
N ASP A 37 -13.94 17.56 13.49
CA ASP A 37 -13.51 18.33 12.31
C ASP A 37 -12.03 18.03 12.01
N PRO A 38 -11.73 17.17 11.00
CA PRO A 38 -10.37 16.81 10.64
C PRO A 38 -9.69 17.91 9.84
N HIS A 39 -8.59 18.44 10.36
CA HIS A 39 -7.71 19.39 9.69
C HIS A 39 -6.49 18.68 9.13
N ILE A 40 -6.37 18.64 7.83
CA ILE A 40 -5.27 18.02 7.08
C ILE A 40 -4.37 19.08 6.45
N GLY A 41 -3.26 18.64 5.85
CA GLY A 41 -2.32 19.51 5.14
C GLY A 41 -0.97 19.69 5.83
N LEU A 42 -0.78 19.17 7.06
CA LEU A 42 0.51 19.28 7.76
C LEU A 42 1.63 18.45 7.09
N LEU A 43 1.26 17.49 6.25
CA LEU A 43 2.19 16.70 5.43
C LEU A 43 2.02 17.00 3.92
N HIS A 44 1.40 18.12 3.56
CA HIS A 44 1.27 18.51 2.16
C HIS A 44 2.62 18.92 1.57
N ARG A 45 3.04 18.18 0.54
CA ARG A 45 4.34 18.34 -0.12
C ARG A 45 4.22 18.78 -1.57
N ALA A 46 3.01 19.11 -2.01
CA ALA A 46 2.68 19.46 -3.40
C ALA A 46 3.11 18.38 -4.41
N THR A 47 2.96 17.09 -4.05
CA THR A 47 3.45 15.95 -4.86
C THR A 47 2.88 15.98 -6.28
N GLU A 48 1.58 16.26 -6.44
CA GLU A 48 0.96 16.39 -7.76
C GLU A 48 1.63 17.50 -8.60
N LYS A 49 1.91 18.65 -7.99
CA LYS A 49 2.54 19.79 -8.68
C LYS A 49 4.02 19.58 -8.96
N LEU A 50 4.74 18.93 -8.05
CA LEU A 50 6.12 18.56 -8.26
C LEU A 50 6.25 17.55 -9.41
N ALA A 51 5.34 16.59 -9.50
CA ALA A 51 5.28 15.63 -10.60
C ALA A 51 5.13 16.32 -11.96
N GLU A 52 4.31 17.37 -12.07
CA GLU A 52 4.13 18.16 -13.29
C GLU A 52 5.41 18.91 -13.73
N SER A 53 6.39 19.06 -12.84
CA SER A 53 7.66 19.73 -13.14
C SER A 53 8.80 18.78 -13.53
N LYS A 54 8.60 17.47 -13.43
CA LYS A 54 9.62 16.43 -13.62
C LYS A 54 9.28 15.49 -14.76
N PRO A 55 10.27 14.91 -15.43
CA PRO A 55 10.06 13.83 -16.39
C PRO A 55 9.33 12.65 -15.76
N TYR A 56 8.55 11.92 -16.56
CA TYR A 56 7.74 10.79 -16.09
C TYR A 56 8.55 9.74 -15.32
N ASN A 57 9.76 9.41 -15.77
CA ASN A 57 10.62 8.43 -15.11
C ASN A 57 11.12 8.87 -13.73
N GLN A 58 11.24 10.18 -13.47
CA GLN A 58 11.66 10.72 -12.17
C GLN A 58 10.49 10.83 -11.19
N THR A 59 9.28 10.92 -11.70
CA THR A 59 8.06 11.08 -10.90
C THR A 59 7.69 9.80 -10.13
N ILE A 60 8.11 8.62 -10.60
CA ILE A 60 7.85 7.35 -9.91
C ILE A 60 8.33 7.39 -8.45
N GLY A 61 9.48 8.01 -8.18
CA GLY A 61 10.00 8.16 -6.82
C GLY A 61 9.13 9.00 -5.89
N TYR A 62 8.25 9.86 -6.42
CA TYR A 62 7.26 10.57 -5.59
C TYR A 62 6.09 9.66 -5.20
N MET A 63 5.73 8.69 -6.05
CA MET A 63 4.62 7.77 -5.78
C MET A 63 4.89 6.93 -4.55
N ASP A 64 6.11 6.40 -4.40
CA ASP A 64 6.53 5.63 -3.22
C ASP A 64 6.29 6.35 -1.89
N ARG A 65 6.33 7.68 -1.91
CA ARG A 65 6.22 8.53 -0.72
C ARG A 65 4.81 9.03 -0.43
N LEU A 66 3.84 8.61 -1.21
CA LEU A 66 2.41 8.90 -0.95
C LEU A 66 1.94 8.05 0.22
N ASP A 67 1.57 6.81 -0.01
CA ASP A 67 1.42 5.84 1.05
C ASP A 67 2.76 5.13 1.26
N TYR A 68 3.57 5.62 2.18
CA TYR A 68 4.91 5.09 2.48
C TYR A 68 4.87 3.72 3.19
N VAL A 69 3.70 3.12 3.32
CA VAL A 69 3.51 1.75 3.81
C VAL A 69 3.26 0.78 2.67
N SER A 70 2.72 1.25 1.55
CA SER A 70 2.32 0.43 0.39
C SER A 70 2.99 0.90 -0.91
N MET A 71 4.31 1.02 -0.89
CA MET A 71 5.10 1.70 -1.91
C MET A 71 4.90 1.15 -3.32
N MET A 72 5.08 -0.17 -3.52
CA MET A 72 4.99 -0.75 -4.88
C MET A 72 3.58 -0.66 -5.47
N CYS A 73 2.54 -0.72 -4.64
CA CYS A 73 1.18 -0.47 -5.13
C CYS A 73 1.00 0.96 -5.65
N ASN A 74 1.59 1.97 -4.99
CA ASN A 74 1.54 3.34 -5.48
C ASN A 74 2.24 3.49 -6.85
N GLU A 75 3.44 2.87 -6.99
CA GLU A 75 4.16 2.82 -8.28
C GLU A 75 3.29 2.20 -9.36
N HIS A 76 2.61 1.10 -9.04
CA HIS A 76 1.79 0.35 -9.97
C HIS A 76 0.66 1.19 -10.57
N GLY A 77 -0.11 1.90 -9.73
CA GLY A 77 -1.19 2.76 -10.21
C GLY A 77 -0.71 3.89 -11.15
N TYR A 78 0.50 4.41 -10.93
CA TYR A 78 1.10 5.41 -11.81
C TYR A 78 1.63 4.82 -13.12
N VAL A 79 2.33 3.70 -13.03
CA VAL A 79 2.93 3.02 -14.20
C VAL A 79 1.84 2.53 -15.16
N LEU A 80 0.74 1.95 -14.64
CA LEU A 80 -0.41 1.54 -15.47
C LEU A 80 -1.04 2.72 -16.23
N ALA A 81 -1.11 3.92 -15.64
CA ALA A 81 -1.62 5.09 -16.35
C ALA A 81 -0.71 5.50 -17.51
N ILE A 82 0.60 5.41 -17.34
CA ILE A 82 1.60 5.67 -18.39
C ILE A 82 1.49 4.62 -19.50
N GLU A 83 1.46 3.35 -19.14
CA GLU A 83 1.36 2.22 -20.09
C GLU A 83 0.09 2.30 -20.93
N LYS A 84 -1.03 2.70 -20.29
CA LYS A 84 -2.30 2.94 -20.99
C LYS A 84 -2.20 4.05 -22.03
N LEU A 85 -1.49 5.15 -21.74
CA LEU A 85 -1.26 6.23 -22.70
C LEU A 85 -0.30 5.83 -23.81
N LEU A 86 0.74 5.04 -23.50
CA LEU A 86 1.69 4.53 -24.48
C LEU A 86 1.09 3.43 -25.36
N GLY A 87 0.02 2.76 -24.90
CA GLY A 87 -0.56 1.61 -25.60
C GLY A 87 0.37 0.40 -25.65
N ILE A 88 1.20 0.20 -24.62
CA ILE A 88 2.17 -0.90 -24.56
C ILE A 88 1.64 -2.06 -23.73
N GLU A 89 1.99 -3.28 -24.15
CA GLU A 89 1.69 -4.51 -23.40
C GLU A 89 2.93 -4.97 -22.63
N VAL A 90 2.75 -5.21 -21.34
CA VAL A 90 3.81 -5.64 -20.44
C VAL A 90 4.05 -7.14 -20.59
N PRO A 91 5.32 -7.63 -20.60
CA PRO A 91 5.61 -9.06 -20.62
C PRO A 91 4.92 -9.81 -19.48
N GLU A 92 4.37 -10.98 -19.78
CA GLU A 92 3.58 -11.76 -18.84
C GLU A 92 4.34 -12.07 -17.53
N ARG A 93 5.65 -12.39 -17.64
CA ARG A 93 6.49 -12.60 -16.46
C ARG A 93 6.54 -11.38 -15.54
N ALA A 94 6.64 -10.17 -16.10
CA ALA A 94 6.63 -8.93 -15.34
C ALA A 94 5.26 -8.69 -14.66
N GLN A 95 4.16 -9.04 -15.31
CA GLN A 95 2.82 -8.97 -14.74
C GLN A 95 2.69 -9.87 -13.50
N TYR A 96 3.16 -11.12 -13.55
CA TYR A 96 3.18 -12.02 -12.40
C TYR A 96 4.07 -11.52 -11.27
N ILE A 97 5.23 -10.92 -11.59
CA ILE A 97 6.10 -10.30 -10.59
C ILE A 97 5.40 -9.12 -9.91
N ARG A 98 4.73 -8.25 -10.67
CA ARG A 98 3.98 -7.12 -10.13
C ARG A 98 2.85 -7.59 -9.21
N VAL A 99 2.04 -8.54 -9.64
CA VAL A 99 0.95 -9.11 -8.81
C VAL A 99 1.51 -9.73 -7.53
N MET A 100 2.60 -10.48 -7.60
CA MET A 100 3.24 -11.05 -6.41
C MET A 100 3.69 -9.96 -5.42
N PHE A 101 4.34 -8.90 -5.90
CA PHE A 101 4.80 -7.82 -5.04
C PHE A 101 3.68 -6.88 -4.58
N ASP A 102 2.60 -6.74 -5.32
CA ASP A 102 1.40 -6.04 -4.84
C ASP A 102 0.79 -6.75 -3.63
N GLU A 103 0.72 -8.08 -3.67
CA GLU A 103 0.19 -8.86 -2.54
C GLU A 103 1.17 -8.93 -1.36
N ILE A 104 2.48 -8.96 -1.61
CA ILE A 104 3.51 -8.76 -0.56
C ILE A 104 3.34 -7.39 0.09
N THR A 105 3.12 -6.36 -0.70
CA THR A 105 2.85 -4.99 -0.23
C THR A 105 1.57 -4.92 0.60
N ARG A 106 0.52 -5.65 0.19
CA ARG A 106 -0.73 -5.74 0.96
C ARG A 106 -0.48 -6.37 2.33
N ILE A 107 0.28 -7.44 2.39
CA ILE A 107 0.68 -8.06 3.67
C ILE A 107 1.50 -7.06 4.51
N LEU A 108 2.49 -6.39 3.92
CA LEU A 108 3.29 -5.36 4.59
C LEU A 108 2.44 -4.25 5.21
N ASN A 109 1.43 -3.77 4.45
CA ASN A 109 0.51 -2.76 4.94
C ASN A 109 -0.32 -3.25 6.11
N HIS A 110 -0.96 -4.40 5.97
CA HIS A 110 -1.85 -4.93 7.00
C HIS A 110 -1.09 -5.33 8.26
N LEU A 111 0.18 -5.76 8.16
CA LEU A 111 1.04 -5.98 9.33
C LEU A 111 1.33 -4.68 10.09
N LEU A 112 1.62 -3.57 9.39
CA LEU A 112 1.79 -2.29 10.06
C LEU A 112 0.48 -1.82 10.69
N TRP A 113 -0.62 -1.94 9.93
CA TRP A 113 -1.94 -1.54 10.41
C TRP A 113 -2.34 -2.29 11.68
N ILE A 114 -2.25 -3.62 11.70
CA ILE A 114 -2.63 -4.42 12.89
C ILE A 114 -1.72 -4.13 14.09
N GLY A 115 -0.42 -3.90 13.83
CA GLY A 115 0.54 -3.51 14.84
C GLY A 115 0.19 -2.16 15.45
N ALA A 116 -0.03 -1.14 14.64
CA ALA A 116 -0.36 0.22 15.09
C ALA A 116 -1.74 0.29 15.74
N HIS A 117 -2.77 -0.27 15.13
CA HIS A 117 -4.13 -0.29 15.67
C HIS A 117 -4.21 -1.10 16.97
N GLY A 118 -3.51 -2.24 17.03
CA GLY A 118 -3.40 -3.03 18.27
C GLY A 118 -2.72 -2.25 19.39
N LEU A 119 -1.63 -1.53 19.09
CA LEU A 119 -0.93 -0.67 20.02
C LEU A 119 -1.83 0.45 20.55
N ASP A 120 -2.62 1.09 19.68
CA ASP A 120 -3.55 2.15 20.04
C ASP A 120 -4.64 1.69 21.01
N VAL A 121 -5.04 0.42 20.93
CA VAL A 121 -6.00 -0.21 21.86
C VAL A 121 -5.31 -0.77 23.13
N GLY A 122 -3.97 -0.83 23.12
CA GLY A 122 -3.15 -1.27 24.26
C GLY A 122 -2.47 -2.64 24.07
N ALA A 123 -2.59 -3.30 22.91
CA ALA A 123 -1.97 -4.58 22.61
C ALA A 123 -0.56 -4.42 22.03
N MET A 124 0.40 -3.95 22.83
CA MET A 124 1.78 -3.65 22.40
C MET A 124 2.50 -4.86 21.80
N THR A 125 2.21 -6.06 22.26
CA THR A 125 2.87 -7.30 21.80
C THR A 125 2.65 -7.52 20.31
N ILE A 126 1.45 -7.24 19.79
CA ILE A 126 1.12 -7.37 18.36
C ILE A 126 2.02 -6.50 17.50
N PHE A 127 2.33 -5.29 17.94
CA PHE A 127 3.23 -4.40 17.22
C PHE A 127 4.60 -5.04 17.00
N LEU A 128 5.18 -5.63 18.05
CA LEU A 128 6.49 -6.28 17.96
C LEU A 128 6.47 -7.51 17.06
N TYR A 129 5.41 -8.32 17.12
CA TYR A 129 5.26 -9.51 16.30
C TYR A 129 5.08 -9.13 14.82
N ALA A 130 4.18 -8.20 14.53
CA ALA A 130 3.96 -7.73 13.15
C ALA A 130 5.24 -7.17 12.51
N PHE A 131 6.07 -6.46 13.25
CA PHE A 131 7.34 -5.95 12.75
C PHE A 131 8.40 -7.04 12.50
N ARG A 132 8.34 -8.16 13.20
CA ARG A 132 9.19 -9.34 12.93
C ARG A 132 8.96 -9.84 11.50
N GLU A 133 7.69 -10.00 11.09
CA GLU A 133 7.33 -10.50 9.76
C GLU A 133 7.57 -9.43 8.68
N ARG A 134 7.37 -8.15 9.03
CA ARG A 134 7.68 -7.05 8.11
C ARG A 134 9.14 -7.02 7.70
N GLU A 135 10.06 -7.33 8.60
CA GLU A 135 11.50 -7.38 8.29
C GLU A 135 11.81 -8.37 7.16
N ASP A 136 11.22 -9.58 7.19
CA ASP A 136 11.42 -10.58 6.14
C ASP A 136 10.92 -10.07 4.77
N LEU A 137 9.76 -9.43 4.74
CA LEU A 137 9.19 -8.91 3.50
C LEU A 137 9.94 -7.66 2.97
N MET A 138 10.48 -6.82 3.86
CA MET A 138 11.33 -5.70 3.46
C MET A 138 12.67 -6.20 2.87
N ASP A 139 13.16 -7.35 3.30
CA ASP A 139 14.31 -7.98 2.67
C ASP A 139 14.01 -8.47 1.23
N CYS A 140 12.76 -8.88 0.94
CA CYS A 140 12.33 -9.16 -0.43
C CYS A 140 12.38 -7.90 -1.31
N TYR A 141 11.96 -6.74 -0.78
CA TYR A 141 12.08 -5.46 -1.45
C TYR A 141 13.53 -5.10 -1.76
N GLU A 142 14.41 -5.24 -0.75
CA GLU A 142 15.85 -4.98 -0.91
C GLU A 142 16.48 -5.91 -1.96
N ALA A 143 16.06 -7.15 -2.02
CA ALA A 143 16.57 -8.13 -2.99
C ALA A 143 16.36 -7.70 -4.45
N VAL A 144 15.19 -7.14 -4.78
CA VAL A 144 14.85 -6.74 -6.15
C VAL A 144 15.25 -5.30 -6.49
N SER A 145 15.23 -4.39 -5.52
CA SER A 145 15.42 -2.95 -5.74
C SER A 145 16.68 -2.37 -5.15
N GLY A 146 17.24 -3.01 -4.12
CA GLY A 146 18.32 -2.46 -3.31
C GLY A 146 17.83 -1.52 -2.19
N ALA A 147 16.51 -1.30 -2.07
CA ALA A 147 15.91 -0.47 -1.04
C ALA A 147 14.86 -1.25 -0.24
N ARG A 148 14.87 -1.08 1.08
CA ARG A 148 13.96 -1.79 1.98
C ARG A 148 12.53 -1.23 1.97
N LEU A 149 12.35 0.02 1.57
CA LEU A 149 11.06 0.75 1.54
C LEU A 149 10.78 1.30 0.16
N HIS A 150 11.29 2.46 -0.17
CA HIS A 150 11.02 3.18 -1.43
C HIS A 150 11.80 2.53 -2.58
N ALA A 151 11.17 1.56 -3.24
CA ALA A 151 11.84 0.65 -4.15
C ALA A 151 12.03 1.23 -5.56
N THR A 152 11.07 2.00 -6.05
CA THR A 152 11.04 2.48 -7.45
C THR A 152 11.32 1.31 -8.42
N TYR A 153 10.67 0.19 -8.17
CA TYR A 153 10.93 -1.08 -8.85
C TYR A 153 10.11 -1.26 -10.12
N TYR A 154 8.84 -0.82 -10.10
CA TYR A 154 8.00 -0.87 -11.29
C TYR A 154 8.40 0.23 -12.27
N ARG A 155 8.42 -0.13 -13.53
CA ARG A 155 8.79 0.77 -14.64
C ARG A 155 7.79 0.61 -15.77
N PRO A 156 7.50 1.67 -16.53
CA PRO A 156 6.71 1.51 -17.74
C PRO A 156 7.31 0.46 -18.66
N GLY A 157 6.49 -0.54 -19.01
CA GLY A 157 6.91 -1.69 -19.78
C GLY A 157 7.42 -2.89 -19.00
N GLY A 158 7.36 -2.88 -17.65
CA GLY A 158 7.73 -4.04 -16.83
C GLY A 158 8.27 -3.70 -15.45
N VAL A 159 9.33 -4.38 -15.04
CA VAL A 159 10.04 -4.18 -13.77
C VAL A 159 11.53 -3.94 -14.02
N ALA A 160 12.18 -3.20 -13.12
CA ALA A 160 13.57 -2.75 -13.30
C ALA A 160 14.59 -3.89 -13.42
N ARG A 161 14.34 -5.03 -12.81
CA ARG A 161 15.21 -6.23 -12.81
C ARG A 161 14.37 -7.47 -12.61
N ASP A 162 14.85 -8.62 -13.11
CA ASP A 162 14.29 -9.93 -12.77
C ASP A 162 14.59 -10.31 -11.31
N LEU A 163 13.89 -11.30 -10.84
CA LEU A 163 14.05 -11.86 -9.50
C LEU A 163 15.46 -12.46 -9.36
N PRO A 164 16.19 -12.17 -8.28
CA PRO A 164 17.53 -12.71 -8.10
C PRO A 164 17.51 -14.21 -7.78
N ASP A 165 18.44 -14.95 -8.40
CA ASP A 165 18.64 -16.38 -8.14
C ASP A 165 19.28 -16.65 -6.76
N THR A 166 19.78 -15.62 -6.11
CA THR A 166 20.39 -15.69 -4.78
C THR A 166 19.98 -14.50 -3.95
N MET A 167 19.57 -14.75 -2.71
CA MET A 167 19.29 -13.67 -1.76
C MET A 167 20.56 -12.87 -1.44
N PRO A 168 20.47 -11.53 -1.33
CA PRO A 168 21.60 -10.73 -0.89
C PRO A 168 22.10 -11.20 0.48
N LYS A 169 23.39 -11.51 0.57
CA LYS A 169 24.01 -11.84 1.88
C LYS A 169 24.12 -10.57 2.71
N TYR A 170 23.60 -10.62 3.92
CA TYR A 170 23.73 -9.55 4.88
C TYR A 170 25.20 -9.30 5.20
N LYS A 171 25.70 -8.07 4.99
CA LYS A 171 27.03 -7.70 5.50
C LYS A 171 26.90 -7.47 7.00
N GLU A 172 27.66 -8.22 7.80
CA GLU A 172 27.75 -7.97 9.24
C GLU A 172 28.10 -6.50 9.48
N SER A 173 27.17 -5.77 10.08
CA SER A 173 27.45 -4.44 10.57
C SER A 173 28.28 -4.56 11.84
N LYS A 174 29.43 -3.91 11.90
CA LYS A 174 30.26 -3.86 13.11
C LYS A 174 29.55 -3.29 14.34
N TRP A 175 28.42 -2.62 14.13
CA TRP A 175 27.68 -1.87 15.14
C TRP A 175 26.42 -2.58 15.66
N HIS A 176 25.92 -3.53 14.95
CA HIS A 176 24.72 -4.28 15.33
C HIS A 176 25.15 -5.70 15.64
N GLY A 177 25.20 -6.06 16.91
CA GLY A 177 25.34 -7.46 17.31
C GLY A 177 24.31 -8.32 16.58
N LYS A 178 24.57 -9.63 16.41
CA LYS A 178 23.66 -10.58 15.78
C LYS A 178 22.27 -10.48 16.43
N SER A 179 21.35 -9.76 15.79
CA SER A 179 19.95 -9.74 16.20
C SER A 179 19.32 -11.11 15.93
N ALA A 180 18.21 -11.43 16.58
CA ALA A 180 17.49 -12.68 16.32
C ALA A 180 17.04 -12.76 14.85
N VAL A 181 16.71 -11.63 14.24
CA VAL A 181 16.37 -11.48 12.82
C VAL A 181 17.58 -11.81 11.93
N ASN A 182 18.77 -11.28 12.24
CA ASN A 182 19.98 -11.60 11.50
C ASN A 182 20.36 -13.09 11.57
N ARG A 183 20.04 -13.78 12.67
CA ARG A 183 20.30 -15.23 12.81
C ARG A 183 19.39 -16.09 11.94
N MET A 184 18.14 -15.68 11.72
CA MET A 184 17.26 -16.36 10.76
C MET A 184 17.77 -16.19 9.32
N ASN A 185 18.46 -15.10 9.04
CA ASN A 185 18.98 -14.74 7.72
C ASN A 185 20.40 -15.29 7.43
N GLU A 186 21.10 -15.83 8.42
CA GLU A 186 22.45 -16.41 8.24
C GLU A 186 22.47 -17.63 7.32
N ASN A 187 21.36 -18.35 7.20
CA ASN A 187 21.22 -19.56 6.36
C ASN A 187 20.43 -19.34 5.08
N ARG A 188 20.42 -18.12 4.53
CA ARG A 188 19.76 -17.82 3.25
C ARG A 188 20.52 -18.47 2.09
N GLU A 189 20.32 -19.73 1.90
CA GLU A 189 20.66 -20.47 0.69
C GLU A 189 19.39 -20.52 -0.18
N GLY A 190 19.52 -20.19 -1.48
CA GLY A 190 18.43 -20.26 -2.42
C GLY A 190 18.09 -18.92 -3.11
N SER A 191 17.12 -19.00 -3.99
CA SER A 191 16.59 -17.86 -4.73
C SER A 191 15.63 -17.01 -3.89
N LEU A 192 15.32 -15.81 -4.37
CA LEU A 192 14.26 -15.00 -3.77
C LEU A 192 12.90 -15.72 -3.75
N LEU A 193 12.60 -16.49 -4.81
CA LEU A 193 11.36 -17.28 -4.87
C LEU A 193 11.31 -18.35 -3.78
N ASP A 194 12.44 -18.98 -3.45
CA ASP A 194 12.50 -19.97 -2.36
C ASP A 194 12.29 -19.31 -1.00
N PHE A 195 12.84 -18.11 -0.82
CA PHE A 195 12.64 -17.33 0.40
C PHE A 195 11.17 -16.89 0.59
N ILE A 196 10.52 -16.42 -0.48
CA ILE A 196 9.10 -16.02 -0.43
C ILE A 196 8.22 -17.26 -0.21
N ASP A 197 8.54 -18.40 -0.82
CA ASP A 197 7.81 -19.66 -0.65
C ASP A 197 7.86 -20.15 0.81
N ASP A 198 9.04 -20.16 1.41
CA ASP A 198 9.21 -20.47 2.84
C ASP A 198 8.41 -19.51 3.75
N PHE A 199 8.43 -18.22 3.44
CA PHE A 199 7.59 -17.24 4.14
C PHE A 199 6.12 -17.59 4.02
N THR A 200 5.63 -17.88 2.81
CA THR A 200 4.21 -18.17 2.56
C THR A 200 3.75 -19.48 3.22
N ASP A 201 4.64 -20.44 3.44
CA ASP A 201 4.31 -21.69 4.12
C ASP A 201 4.09 -21.51 5.62
N ARG A 202 4.87 -20.64 6.27
CA ARG A 202 4.75 -20.36 7.71
C ARG A 202 3.74 -19.25 8.04
N PHE A 203 3.46 -18.36 7.09
CA PHE A 203 2.64 -17.17 7.33
C PHE A 203 1.22 -17.47 7.84
N PRO A 204 0.48 -18.48 7.37
CA PRO A 204 -0.84 -18.81 7.93
C PRO A 204 -0.81 -19.06 9.45
N GLY A 205 0.20 -19.77 9.95
CA GLY A 205 0.37 -19.99 11.40
C GLY A 205 0.65 -18.71 12.18
N LEU A 206 1.32 -17.72 11.56
CA LEU A 206 1.53 -16.41 12.16
C LEU A 206 0.25 -15.57 12.21
N VAL A 207 -0.60 -15.69 11.18
CA VAL A 207 -1.93 -15.07 11.19
C VAL A 207 -2.80 -15.66 12.30
N ASP A 208 -2.77 -16.98 12.49
CA ASP A 208 -3.49 -17.65 13.58
C ASP A 208 -2.96 -17.21 14.97
N GLU A 209 -1.66 -16.93 15.10
CA GLU A 209 -1.08 -16.34 16.32
C GLU A 209 -1.67 -14.95 16.61
N TYR A 210 -1.80 -14.08 15.60
CA TYR A 210 -2.43 -12.76 15.76
C TYR A 210 -3.90 -12.88 16.15
N GLU A 211 -4.65 -13.78 15.51
CA GLU A 211 -6.05 -14.01 15.85
C GLU A 211 -6.23 -14.55 17.28
N THR A 212 -5.37 -15.45 17.73
CA THR A 212 -5.37 -15.95 19.10
C THR A 212 -5.21 -14.81 20.12
N LEU A 213 -4.41 -13.79 19.80
CA LEU A 213 -4.18 -12.65 20.68
C LEU A 213 -5.30 -11.61 20.64
N LEU A 214 -5.99 -11.43 19.51
CA LEU A 214 -6.93 -10.34 19.30
C LEU A 214 -8.37 -10.79 19.12
N THR A 215 -8.67 -11.75 18.21
CA THR A 215 -10.03 -12.01 17.73
C THR A 215 -11.02 -12.29 18.87
N ASP A 216 -10.65 -13.14 19.82
CA ASP A 216 -11.50 -13.46 20.98
C ASP A 216 -11.17 -12.65 22.24
N ASN A 217 -10.24 -11.73 22.16
CA ASN A 217 -9.87 -10.89 23.27
C ASN A 217 -11.02 -9.94 23.64
N ARG A 218 -11.44 -10.00 24.91
CA ARG A 218 -12.54 -9.19 25.44
C ARG A 218 -12.32 -7.69 25.26
N ILE A 219 -11.09 -7.22 25.49
CA ILE A 219 -10.76 -5.78 25.38
C ILE A 219 -10.86 -5.36 23.91
N TRP A 220 -10.30 -6.16 22.99
CA TRP A 220 -10.38 -5.91 21.56
C TRP A 220 -11.83 -5.81 21.07
N LYS A 221 -12.67 -6.80 21.44
CA LYS A 221 -14.09 -6.79 21.08
C LYS A 221 -14.82 -5.57 21.63
N GLN A 222 -14.61 -5.22 22.89
CA GLN A 222 -15.24 -4.03 23.50
C GLN A 222 -14.80 -2.70 22.88
N ARG A 223 -13.63 -2.67 22.22
CA ARG A 223 -13.08 -1.48 21.58
C ARG A 223 -13.34 -1.41 20.08
N THR A 224 -13.93 -2.42 19.48
CA THR A 224 -14.12 -2.50 18.02
C THR A 224 -15.52 -2.89 17.59
N VAL A 225 -16.22 -3.72 18.36
CA VAL A 225 -17.62 -4.12 18.07
C VAL A 225 -18.54 -2.93 18.30
N ASP A 226 -19.43 -2.68 17.35
CA ASP A 226 -20.37 -1.56 17.34
C ASP A 226 -19.72 -0.16 17.36
N ILE A 227 -18.43 -0.07 17.04
CA ILE A 227 -17.68 1.20 17.00
C ILE A 227 -17.46 1.62 15.55
N GLY A 228 -17.88 2.86 15.23
CA GLY A 228 -17.70 3.47 13.91
C GLY A 228 -18.47 2.75 12.80
N ILE A 229 -19.73 2.41 13.06
CA ILE A 229 -20.61 1.71 12.10
C ILE A 229 -20.91 2.61 10.91
N VAL A 230 -20.80 2.05 9.69
CA VAL A 230 -21.19 2.69 8.44
C VAL A 230 -22.04 1.72 7.63
N THR A 231 -23.27 2.13 7.33
CA THR A 231 -24.18 1.28 6.50
C THR A 231 -23.70 1.18 5.06
N PRO A 232 -24.08 0.12 4.31
CA PRO A 232 -23.67 -0.05 2.90
C PRO A 232 -23.99 1.17 2.03
N GLU A 233 -25.20 1.71 2.13
CA GLU A 233 -25.65 2.87 1.34
C GLU A 233 -24.81 4.10 1.68
N ARG A 234 -24.51 4.29 2.95
CA ARG A 234 -23.71 5.42 3.41
C ARG A 234 -22.27 5.30 3.02
N ALA A 235 -21.70 4.09 3.07
CA ALA A 235 -20.34 3.80 2.61
C ALA A 235 -20.13 4.19 1.13
N LEU A 236 -21.11 3.89 0.27
CA LEU A 236 -21.09 4.32 -1.14
C LEU A 236 -21.14 5.84 -1.30
N GLN A 237 -22.01 6.53 -0.54
CA GLN A 237 -22.15 8.00 -0.60
C GLN A 237 -20.87 8.71 -0.13
N LEU A 238 -20.16 8.14 0.85
CA LEU A 238 -18.89 8.65 1.36
C LEU A 238 -17.69 8.33 0.46
N GLY A 239 -17.89 7.53 -0.59
CA GLY A 239 -16.84 7.11 -1.51
C GLY A 239 -15.85 6.11 -0.91
N PHE A 240 -16.29 5.29 0.02
CA PHE A 240 -15.50 4.21 0.61
C PHE A 240 -15.10 3.19 -0.44
N THR A 241 -13.93 2.63 -0.28
CA THR A 241 -13.38 1.56 -1.12
C THR A 241 -12.54 0.62 -0.27
N GLY A 242 -12.16 -0.53 -0.84
CA GLY A 242 -11.32 -1.51 -0.16
C GLY A 242 -11.95 -2.10 1.11
N PRO A 243 -11.13 -2.38 2.13
CA PRO A 243 -11.61 -2.98 3.39
C PRO A 243 -12.69 -2.15 4.10
N MET A 244 -12.68 -0.82 3.94
CA MET A 244 -13.72 0.05 4.51
C MET A 244 -15.09 -0.23 3.89
N LEU A 245 -15.16 -0.45 2.58
CA LEU A 245 -16.40 -0.77 1.87
C LEU A 245 -16.81 -2.23 2.07
N ARG A 246 -15.84 -3.14 2.01
CA ARG A 246 -16.07 -4.58 2.23
C ARG A 246 -16.52 -4.89 3.65
N GLY A 247 -16.02 -4.15 4.64
CA GLY A 247 -16.50 -4.24 6.02
C GLY A 247 -18.00 -3.94 6.16
N SER A 248 -18.55 -3.07 5.29
CA SER A 248 -19.99 -2.77 5.22
C SER A 248 -20.77 -3.75 4.33
N GLY A 249 -20.17 -4.87 3.89
CA GLY A 249 -20.86 -5.97 3.19
C GLY A 249 -20.94 -5.82 1.67
N ILE A 250 -20.28 -4.86 1.05
CA ILE A 250 -20.28 -4.66 -0.40
C ILE A 250 -19.10 -5.36 -1.06
N ALA A 251 -19.39 -6.33 -1.94
CA ALA A 251 -18.40 -7.12 -2.67
C ALA A 251 -17.79 -6.31 -3.84
N TRP A 252 -17.04 -5.28 -3.52
CA TRP A 252 -16.31 -4.47 -4.49
C TRP A 252 -14.79 -4.65 -4.30
N ASP A 253 -14.14 -5.16 -5.35
CA ASP A 253 -12.70 -5.35 -5.41
C ASP A 253 -12.28 -5.22 -6.87
N LEU A 254 -11.37 -4.29 -7.17
CA LEU A 254 -10.93 -4.01 -8.54
C LEU A 254 -10.22 -5.21 -9.17
N ARG A 255 -9.54 -6.05 -8.38
CA ARG A 255 -8.87 -7.27 -8.86
C ARG A 255 -9.85 -8.27 -9.51
N LYS A 256 -11.15 -8.21 -9.14
CA LYS A 256 -12.22 -9.05 -9.70
C LYS A 256 -13.18 -8.30 -10.63
N LYS A 257 -13.45 -7.01 -10.33
CA LYS A 257 -14.45 -6.21 -11.10
C LYS A 257 -13.86 -5.53 -12.33
N GLN A 258 -12.61 -5.11 -12.23
CA GLN A 258 -11.83 -4.51 -13.34
C GLN A 258 -10.41 -5.06 -13.29
N PRO A 259 -10.22 -6.37 -13.60
CA PRO A 259 -8.93 -7.02 -13.50
C PRO A 259 -7.86 -6.26 -14.29
N TYR A 260 -6.71 -6.14 -13.68
CA TYR A 260 -5.49 -5.61 -14.29
C TYR A 260 -4.38 -6.64 -14.14
N GLU A 261 -3.36 -6.56 -15.00
CA GLU A 261 -2.31 -7.57 -15.07
C GLU A 261 -2.92 -8.99 -15.20
N VAL A 262 -2.49 -9.93 -14.38
CA VAL A 262 -2.95 -11.32 -14.39
C VAL A 262 -3.93 -11.66 -13.25
N TYR A 263 -4.57 -10.67 -12.61
CA TYR A 263 -5.53 -10.94 -11.52
C TYR A 263 -6.77 -11.73 -11.97
N ASP A 264 -7.13 -11.68 -13.24
CA ASP A 264 -8.22 -12.48 -13.84
C ASP A 264 -7.95 -13.99 -13.76
N ARG A 265 -6.66 -14.39 -13.67
CA ARG A 265 -6.22 -15.78 -13.57
C ARG A 265 -5.99 -16.25 -12.14
N MET A 266 -6.09 -15.35 -11.15
CA MET A 266 -5.86 -15.66 -9.76
C MET A 266 -7.12 -16.20 -9.08
N ASP A 267 -6.96 -17.30 -8.37
CA ASP A 267 -7.99 -17.90 -7.55
C ASP A 267 -7.88 -17.37 -6.11
N PHE A 268 -8.82 -16.52 -5.72
CA PHE A 268 -8.95 -15.96 -4.36
C PHE A 268 -10.37 -15.52 -4.10
N ASP A 269 -10.73 -15.39 -2.84
CA ASP A 269 -12.04 -14.96 -2.39
C ASP A 269 -12.01 -13.51 -1.90
N ILE A 270 -13.15 -12.80 -1.98
CA ILE A 270 -13.29 -11.45 -1.46
C ILE A 270 -13.94 -11.53 -0.08
N PRO A 271 -13.22 -11.20 1.00
CA PRO A 271 -13.80 -11.21 2.34
C PRO A 271 -14.78 -10.05 2.53
N LEU A 272 -15.89 -10.32 3.22
CA LEU A 272 -16.96 -9.36 3.48
C LEU A 272 -17.33 -9.33 4.96
N GLY A 273 -17.56 -8.13 5.48
CA GLY A 273 -18.21 -7.92 6.77
C GLY A 273 -19.74 -7.91 6.66
N THR A 274 -20.39 -7.75 7.78
CA THR A 274 -21.87 -7.74 7.89
C THR A 274 -22.40 -6.51 8.62
N ASN A 275 -21.72 -6.06 9.67
CA ASN A 275 -22.19 -4.98 10.54
C ASN A 275 -21.65 -3.60 10.16
N GLY A 276 -20.56 -3.54 9.38
CA GLY A 276 -19.95 -2.30 8.98
C GLY A 276 -19.23 -1.56 10.12
N ASP A 277 -18.83 -2.26 11.16
CA ASP A 277 -18.10 -1.73 12.32
C ASP A 277 -16.58 -1.94 12.22
N SER A 278 -15.85 -1.48 13.19
CA SER A 278 -14.38 -1.61 13.25
C SER A 278 -13.94 -3.07 13.39
N TYR A 279 -14.76 -3.93 14.03
CA TYR A 279 -14.45 -5.33 14.20
C TYR A 279 -14.58 -6.10 12.88
N ASP A 280 -15.62 -5.86 12.10
CA ASP A 280 -15.78 -6.47 10.78
C ASP A 280 -14.65 -6.05 9.82
N ARG A 281 -14.23 -4.78 9.86
CA ARG A 281 -13.07 -4.32 9.07
C ARG A 281 -11.77 -5.00 9.49
N TYR A 282 -11.64 -5.29 10.78
CA TYR A 282 -10.52 -6.09 11.28
C TYR A 282 -10.58 -7.51 10.70
N LEU A 283 -11.72 -8.20 10.78
CA LEU A 283 -11.87 -9.56 10.26
C LEU A 283 -11.62 -9.63 8.74
N VAL A 284 -12.11 -8.65 7.98
CA VAL A 284 -11.85 -8.53 6.53
C VAL A 284 -10.34 -8.50 6.26
N ARG A 285 -9.57 -7.68 6.98
CA ARG A 285 -8.12 -7.59 6.78
C ARG A 285 -7.37 -8.84 7.22
N MET A 286 -7.85 -9.52 8.27
CA MET A 286 -7.29 -10.80 8.67
C MET A 286 -7.45 -11.86 7.59
N GLU A 287 -8.61 -11.91 6.94
CA GLU A 287 -8.82 -12.83 5.82
C GLU A 287 -8.05 -12.38 4.56
N GLU A 288 -7.87 -11.08 4.33
CA GLU A 288 -7.02 -10.58 3.24
C GLU A 288 -5.58 -11.05 3.36
N PHE A 289 -5.02 -11.23 4.56
CA PHE A 289 -3.72 -11.88 4.73
C PHE A 289 -3.67 -13.28 4.10
N ARG A 290 -4.69 -14.09 4.34
CA ARG A 290 -4.78 -15.46 3.82
C ARG A 290 -4.95 -15.47 2.31
N GLN A 291 -5.80 -14.59 1.79
CA GLN A 291 -6.05 -14.50 0.35
C GLN A 291 -4.82 -13.97 -0.41
N SER A 292 -4.12 -12.97 0.12
CA SER A 292 -2.85 -12.48 -0.45
C SER A 292 -1.79 -13.58 -0.47
N ASN A 293 -1.66 -14.34 0.61
CA ASN A 293 -0.75 -15.48 0.68
C ASN A 293 -1.07 -16.55 -0.38
N ARG A 294 -2.37 -16.81 -0.62
CA ARG A 294 -2.85 -17.73 -1.65
C ARG A 294 -2.49 -17.25 -3.07
N ILE A 295 -2.60 -15.95 -3.34
CA ILE A 295 -2.20 -15.36 -4.63
C ILE A 295 -0.68 -15.45 -4.82
N ILE A 296 0.11 -15.11 -3.80
CA ILE A 296 1.57 -15.18 -3.88
C ILE A 296 2.03 -16.58 -4.24
N LYS A 297 1.47 -17.63 -3.61
CA LYS A 297 1.78 -19.02 -3.93
C LYS A 297 1.49 -19.40 -5.40
N GLN A 298 0.41 -18.90 -5.96
CA GLN A 298 0.08 -19.10 -7.36
C GLN A 298 1.09 -18.41 -8.28
N CYS A 299 1.50 -17.19 -7.94
CA CYS A 299 2.53 -16.47 -8.68
C CYS A 299 3.87 -17.18 -8.64
N ILE A 300 4.32 -17.66 -7.47
CA ILE A 300 5.57 -18.42 -7.32
C ILE A 300 5.58 -19.65 -8.22
N LYS A 301 4.51 -20.44 -8.19
CA LYS A 301 4.38 -21.64 -9.03
C LYS A 301 4.56 -21.31 -10.50
N TRP A 302 3.84 -20.29 -10.99
CA TRP A 302 3.93 -19.90 -12.38
C TRP A 302 5.30 -19.36 -12.77
N LEU A 303 5.91 -18.51 -11.91
CA LEU A 303 7.20 -17.86 -12.17
C LEU A 303 8.37 -18.86 -12.24
N ARG A 304 8.30 -19.97 -11.49
CA ARG A 304 9.29 -21.07 -11.57
C ARG A 304 9.23 -21.81 -12.90
N GLU A 305 8.04 -21.97 -13.47
CA GLU A 305 7.82 -22.75 -14.70
C GLU A 305 8.02 -21.91 -15.96
N ASN A 306 7.93 -20.57 -15.86
CA ASN A 306 7.87 -19.67 -17.02
C ASN A 306 8.98 -18.60 -16.95
N PRO A 307 10.22 -18.90 -17.35
CA PRO A 307 11.24 -17.89 -17.57
C PRO A 307 10.88 -17.01 -18.78
N GLY A 308 11.28 -15.74 -18.77
CA GLY A 308 10.97 -14.83 -19.88
C GLY A 308 11.45 -13.40 -19.61
N PRO A 309 11.21 -12.48 -20.53
CA PRO A 309 11.56 -11.09 -20.36
C PRO A 309 10.72 -10.44 -19.24
N VAL A 310 11.32 -9.51 -18.53
CA VAL A 310 10.65 -8.73 -17.45
C VAL A 310 10.42 -7.28 -17.83
N MET A 311 10.81 -6.90 -19.06
CA MET A 311 10.67 -5.56 -19.59
C MET A 311 10.52 -5.63 -21.11
N ILE A 312 9.77 -4.72 -21.68
CA ILE A 312 9.63 -4.60 -23.15
C ILE A 312 10.96 -4.16 -23.79
N GLU A 313 11.16 -4.56 -25.03
CA GLU A 313 12.31 -4.16 -25.85
C GLU A 313 11.96 -2.89 -26.66
N ASP A 314 11.92 -1.75 -26.00
CA ASP A 314 11.77 -0.43 -26.64
C ASP A 314 12.74 0.57 -26.02
N ASN A 315 13.87 0.80 -26.66
CA ASN A 315 14.92 1.70 -26.18
C ASN A 315 14.49 3.18 -26.04
N LYS A 316 13.30 3.55 -26.49
CA LYS A 316 12.73 4.89 -26.27
C LYS A 316 12.04 5.03 -24.92
N VAL A 317 11.56 3.93 -24.35
CA VAL A 317 10.82 3.90 -23.08
C VAL A 317 11.63 3.19 -22.01
N THR A 318 12.30 2.09 -22.38
CA THR A 318 13.07 1.26 -21.46
C THR A 318 14.58 1.37 -21.72
N PRO A 319 15.43 1.29 -20.68
CA PRO A 319 16.86 1.41 -20.86
C PRO A 319 17.42 0.22 -21.66
N PRO A 320 18.28 0.47 -22.67
CA PRO A 320 18.96 -0.60 -23.39
C PRO A 320 19.88 -1.40 -22.49
N SER A 321 20.20 -2.62 -22.89
CA SER A 321 21.12 -3.48 -22.15
C SER A 321 22.52 -2.86 -22.04
N ARG A 322 23.25 -3.20 -20.98
CA ARG A 322 24.63 -2.73 -20.77
C ARG A 322 25.57 -3.17 -21.88
N GLU A 323 25.32 -4.34 -22.48
CA GLU A 323 26.09 -4.86 -23.61
C GLU A 323 25.77 -4.09 -24.89
N GLY A 324 24.47 -3.82 -25.15
CA GLY A 324 24.02 -3.00 -26.27
C GLY A 324 24.65 -1.60 -26.23
N MET A 325 24.66 -0.93 -25.09
CA MET A 325 25.32 0.40 -24.93
C MET A 325 26.83 0.40 -25.27
N LYS A 326 27.50 -0.73 -25.13
CA LYS A 326 28.94 -0.85 -25.45
C LYS A 326 29.19 -1.19 -26.90
N ALA A 327 28.25 -1.87 -27.55
CA ALA A 327 28.39 -2.39 -28.89
C ALA A 327 27.77 -1.48 -29.95
N ASP A 328 26.75 -0.71 -29.62
CA ASP A 328 25.96 0.09 -30.55
C ASP A 328 25.81 1.54 -30.08
N MET A 329 26.09 2.48 -30.99
CA MET A 329 26.02 3.92 -30.74
C MET A 329 24.58 4.39 -30.51
N GLU A 330 23.62 3.82 -31.22
CA GLU A 330 22.20 4.18 -31.09
C GLU A 330 21.70 3.85 -29.67
N SER A 331 22.01 2.66 -29.16
CA SER A 331 21.69 2.24 -27.80
C SER A 331 22.32 3.18 -26.76
N LEU A 332 23.55 3.63 -26.96
CA LEU A 332 24.19 4.59 -26.08
C LEU A 332 23.46 5.95 -26.08
N ILE A 333 23.04 6.44 -27.25
CA ILE A 333 22.30 7.69 -27.39
C ILE A 333 20.92 7.56 -26.71
N HIS A 334 20.21 6.47 -26.93
CA HIS A 334 18.91 6.22 -26.28
C HIS A 334 19.04 6.18 -24.75
N HIS A 335 20.05 5.49 -24.23
CA HIS A 335 20.34 5.50 -22.79
C HIS A 335 20.57 6.91 -22.26
N PHE A 336 21.43 7.69 -22.93
CA PHE A 336 21.72 9.07 -22.53
C PHE A 336 20.45 9.93 -22.51
N LYS A 337 19.65 9.88 -23.57
CA LYS A 337 18.41 10.66 -23.68
C LYS A 337 17.37 10.24 -22.64
N LEU A 338 17.21 8.94 -22.42
CA LEU A 338 16.24 8.42 -21.44
C LEU A 338 16.54 8.91 -20.02
N PHE A 339 17.82 8.97 -19.63
CA PHE A 339 18.21 9.41 -18.28
C PHE A 339 18.35 10.92 -18.13
N THR A 340 18.53 11.68 -19.19
CA THR A 340 18.63 13.14 -19.16
C THR A 340 17.29 13.83 -19.44
N GLU A 341 16.60 13.42 -20.50
CA GLU A 341 15.37 14.04 -20.98
C GLU A 341 14.11 13.23 -20.60
N GLY A 342 14.22 11.90 -20.53
CA GLY A 342 13.10 11.00 -20.39
C GLY A 342 12.43 10.69 -21.72
N TYR A 343 11.23 10.09 -21.67
CA TYR A 343 10.40 9.80 -22.84
C TYR A 343 9.20 10.75 -22.86
N CYS A 344 8.64 10.95 -24.05
CA CYS A 344 7.40 11.71 -24.24
C CYS A 344 6.22 10.75 -24.32
N LEU A 345 5.09 11.14 -23.72
CA LEU A 345 3.82 10.45 -23.92
C LEU A 345 3.03 11.11 -25.05
N PRO A 346 2.20 10.36 -25.80
CA PRO A 346 1.28 10.97 -26.74
C PRO A 346 0.30 11.91 -26.03
N GLU A 347 -0.24 12.89 -26.77
CA GLU A 347 -1.31 13.74 -26.25
C GLU A 347 -2.53 12.89 -25.90
N GLY A 348 -3.10 13.13 -24.72
CA GLY A 348 -4.27 12.41 -24.25
C GLY A 348 -4.38 12.36 -22.74
N GLU A 349 -5.37 11.62 -22.29
CA GLU A 349 -5.65 11.44 -20.86
C GLU A 349 -5.89 9.97 -20.54
N ALA A 350 -5.47 9.54 -19.36
CA ALA A 350 -5.73 8.20 -18.86
C ALA A 350 -6.04 8.23 -17.36
N TYR A 351 -7.00 7.40 -16.96
CA TYR A 351 -7.21 7.01 -15.57
C TYR A 351 -6.88 5.54 -15.41
N ALA A 352 -6.03 5.24 -14.46
CA ALA A 352 -5.76 3.89 -14.01
C ALA A 352 -5.97 3.80 -12.51
N ALA A 353 -6.60 2.72 -12.07
CA ALA A 353 -6.84 2.45 -10.65
C ALA A 353 -6.45 1.02 -10.32
N ILE A 354 -5.96 0.83 -9.12
CA ILE A 354 -5.62 -0.48 -8.57
C ILE A 354 -6.32 -0.71 -7.23
N GLU A 355 -6.48 -1.96 -6.85
CA GLU A 355 -6.91 -2.34 -5.51
C GLU A 355 -5.71 -2.26 -4.55
N HIS A 356 -5.51 -1.08 -4.02
CA HIS A 356 -4.50 -0.81 -3.01
C HIS A 356 -4.93 -1.41 -1.65
N PRO A 357 -4.01 -1.75 -0.73
CA PRO A 357 -4.37 -2.31 0.58
C PRO A 357 -5.39 -1.49 1.38
N LYS A 358 -5.40 -0.18 1.20
CA LYS A 358 -6.32 0.75 1.87
C LYS A 358 -7.63 0.97 1.11
N GLY A 359 -7.65 0.65 -0.19
CA GLY A 359 -8.81 0.85 -1.07
C GLY A 359 -8.38 1.19 -2.49
N GLU A 360 -9.26 1.81 -3.27
CA GLU A 360 -8.92 2.21 -4.63
C GLU A 360 -7.90 3.35 -4.64
N PHE A 361 -6.71 3.07 -5.13
CA PHE A 361 -5.71 4.09 -5.48
C PHE A 361 -5.77 4.34 -6.98
N GLY A 362 -6.01 5.59 -7.38
CA GLY A 362 -6.18 5.96 -8.78
C GLY A 362 -5.26 7.10 -9.19
N THR A 363 -4.72 7.00 -10.40
CA THR A 363 -3.91 8.02 -11.03
C THR A 363 -4.58 8.50 -12.31
N TYR A 364 -4.94 9.78 -12.34
CA TYR A 364 -5.40 10.46 -13.55
C TYR A 364 -4.28 11.30 -14.12
N LEU A 365 -3.89 11.00 -15.34
CA LEU A 365 -2.75 11.57 -16.03
C LEU A 365 -3.20 12.23 -17.32
N VAL A 366 -2.78 13.49 -17.54
CA VAL A 366 -2.98 14.23 -18.78
C VAL A 366 -1.61 14.54 -19.39
N SER A 367 -1.43 14.24 -20.65
CA SER A 367 -0.23 14.52 -21.43
C SER A 367 -0.54 15.48 -22.58
N ASP A 368 0.35 16.44 -22.81
CA ASP A 368 0.35 17.37 -23.93
C ASP A 368 1.40 17.02 -25.00
N GLY A 369 1.90 15.79 -25.00
CA GLY A 369 2.98 15.36 -25.90
C GLY A 369 4.39 15.61 -25.36
N ALA A 370 4.54 16.26 -24.19
CA ALA A 370 5.82 16.56 -23.57
C ALA A 370 6.39 15.33 -22.80
N ASN A 371 7.61 15.50 -22.29
CA ASN A 371 8.31 14.50 -21.48
C ASN A 371 7.93 14.54 -19.98
N LYS A 372 6.94 15.34 -19.62
CA LYS A 372 6.44 15.53 -18.24
C LYS A 372 4.92 15.65 -18.24
N PRO A 373 4.25 15.29 -17.13
CA PRO A 373 2.80 15.44 -17.03
C PRO A 373 2.35 16.90 -17.22
N TYR A 374 1.35 17.13 -18.05
CA TYR A 374 0.61 18.40 -18.06
C TYR A 374 -0.22 18.53 -16.78
N ARG A 375 -0.91 17.44 -16.40
CA ARG A 375 -1.65 17.33 -15.14
C ARG A 375 -1.54 15.93 -14.57
N LEU A 376 -1.24 15.86 -13.29
CA LEU A 376 -1.33 14.63 -12.49
C LEU A 376 -2.33 14.86 -11.35
N LYS A 377 -3.32 13.95 -11.25
CA LYS A 377 -4.25 13.90 -10.12
C LYS A 377 -4.21 12.52 -9.48
N ILE A 378 -4.09 12.48 -8.17
CA ILE A 378 -4.04 11.25 -7.38
C ILE A 378 -5.34 11.12 -6.59
N ARG A 379 -6.03 10.00 -6.79
CA ARG A 379 -7.14 9.59 -5.93
C ARG A 379 -6.57 8.71 -4.83
N ALA A 380 -6.51 9.27 -3.62
CA ALA A 380 -6.06 8.58 -2.42
C ALA A 380 -7.29 8.01 -1.68
N PRO A 381 -7.33 6.72 -1.33
CA PRO A 381 -8.45 6.14 -0.60
C PRO A 381 -8.61 6.77 0.79
N GLY A 382 -7.52 7.02 1.50
CA GLY A 382 -7.53 7.61 2.83
C GLY A 382 -8.18 9.00 2.91
N PHE A 383 -8.12 9.79 1.84
CA PHE A 383 -8.77 11.11 1.78
C PHE A 383 -10.30 11.00 1.88
N ALA A 384 -10.89 10.04 1.14
CA ALA A 384 -12.33 9.78 1.19
C ALA A 384 -12.73 9.16 2.55
N HIS A 385 -11.94 8.22 3.06
CA HIS A 385 -12.21 7.58 4.35
C HIS A 385 -12.18 8.58 5.52
N LEU A 386 -11.22 9.50 5.53
CA LEU A 386 -11.10 10.51 6.58
C LEU A 386 -12.27 11.51 6.58
N SER A 387 -12.91 11.77 5.44
CA SER A 387 -14.07 12.65 5.36
C SER A 387 -15.27 12.15 6.18
N ALA A 388 -15.32 10.85 6.47
CA ALA A 388 -16.35 10.22 7.28
C ALA A 388 -16.11 10.35 8.79
N MET A 389 -15.01 10.96 9.22
CA MET A 389 -14.57 10.99 10.62
C MET A 389 -15.64 11.57 11.56
N ASP A 390 -16.30 12.66 11.17
CA ASP A 390 -17.37 13.26 11.98
C ASP A 390 -18.55 12.30 12.18
N GLU A 391 -18.98 11.64 11.12
CA GLU A 391 -20.11 10.71 11.16
C GLU A 391 -19.81 9.46 11.98
N MET A 392 -18.61 8.90 11.82
CA MET A 392 -18.18 7.69 12.52
C MET A 392 -17.92 7.91 14.01
N THR A 393 -17.57 9.13 14.42
CA THR A 393 -17.22 9.43 15.83
C THR A 393 -18.36 10.05 16.63
N ARG A 394 -19.37 10.59 15.96
CA ARG A 394 -20.47 11.27 16.64
C ARG A 394 -21.24 10.33 17.56
N GLY A 395 -21.39 10.74 18.83
CA GLY A 395 -22.06 9.94 19.86
C GLY A 395 -21.16 8.91 20.55
N HIS A 396 -19.95 8.71 20.05
CA HIS A 396 -18.93 7.86 20.69
C HIS A 396 -18.11 8.64 21.72
N MET A 397 -17.33 7.91 22.50
CA MET A 397 -16.44 8.49 23.50
C MET A 397 -15.09 8.90 22.89
N LEU A 398 -14.36 9.80 23.55
CA LEU A 398 -13.01 10.18 23.14
C LEU A 398 -12.08 8.98 22.94
N SER A 399 -12.20 7.96 23.76
CA SER A 399 -11.42 6.73 23.64
C SER A 399 -11.70 5.99 22.30
N ASP A 400 -12.91 6.09 21.74
CA ASP A 400 -13.30 5.40 20.53
C ASP A 400 -12.76 6.09 19.28
N VAL A 401 -12.45 7.40 19.35
CA VAL A 401 -11.80 8.14 18.26
C VAL A 401 -10.52 7.45 17.83
N VAL A 402 -9.73 6.99 18.77
CA VAL A 402 -8.46 6.30 18.50
C VAL A 402 -8.69 5.01 17.70
N ALA A 403 -9.69 4.21 18.11
CA ALA A 403 -10.07 2.99 17.39
C ALA A 403 -10.63 3.29 15.99
N ILE A 404 -11.41 4.37 15.86
CA ILE A 404 -11.99 4.80 14.57
C ILE A 404 -10.91 5.30 13.61
N ILE A 405 -9.93 6.08 14.08
CA ILE A 405 -8.77 6.47 13.25
C ILE A 405 -8.00 5.21 12.82
N GLY A 406 -7.72 4.31 13.75
CA GLY A 406 -6.98 3.07 13.47
C GLY A 406 -7.69 2.16 12.46
N THR A 407 -9.01 2.01 12.54
CA THR A 407 -9.77 1.17 11.59
C THR A 407 -9.79 1.71 10.16
N GLN A 408 -9.63 3.02 9.96
CA GLN A 408 -9.57 3.64 8.64
C GLN A 408 -8.25 3.39 7.91
N ASP A 409 -7.20 2.96 8.62
CA ASP A 409 -5.86 2.68 8.09
C ASP A 409 -5.31 3.86 7.26
N ILE A 410 -5.28 5.05 7.86
CA ILE A 410 -4.92 6.29 7.17
C ILE A 410 -3.41 6.52 7.20
N VAL A 411 -2.83 6.85 6.05
CA VAL A 411 -1.47 7.37 5.92
C VAL A 411 -1.53 8.77 5.31
N PHE A 412 -1.06 9.76 6.08
CA PHE A 412 -1.21 11.17 5.69
C PHE A 412 -0.34 11.57 4.48
N GLY A 413 0.65 10.76 4.13
CA GLY A 413 1.41 11.00 2.90
C GLY A 413 0.56 10.94 1.63
N GLU A 414 -0.45 10.06 1.59
CA GLU A 414 -1.40 9.99 0.48
C GLU A 414 -2.59 10.96 0.63
N VAL A 415 -3.01 11.22 1.86
CA VAL A 415 -4.13 12.14 2.15
C VAL A 415 -3.76 13.56 1.77
N ASP A 416 -2.60 14.02 2.19
CA ASP A 416 -2.13 15.40 1.99
C ASP A 416 -1.46 15.61 0.63
N ARG A 417 -0.86 14.58 0.03
CA ARG A 417 -0.18 14.53 -1.31
C ARG A 417 0.95 15.49 -1.52
#